data_bfa0159846b2ea8ee06e2962e55c4c8f
#
_entry.id   bfa0159846b2ea8ee06e2962e55c4c8f
#
_cell.length_a   1.000
_cell.length_b   1.000
_cell.length_c   1.000
_cell.angle_alpha   90.00
_cell.angle_beta   90.00
_cell.angle_gamma   90.00
#
_symmetry.space_group_name_H-M   'P 1'
#
loop_
_entity.id
_entity.type
_entity.pdbx_description
1 polymer ?
#
loop_
_entity_poly.entity_id
_entity_poly.type
_entity_poly.pdbx_seq_one_letter_code
_entity_poly.pdbx_strand_id
1 'polypeptide(L)'
;MASALLSSTYFGPVQWYQKLNRYDTCLIEQHDHFVKQTYRNRCVIAATNGLQTLSIPVEKFEGAKCEMRDVRISDHANWRHQHWYALQSAYGE
;
A
#
# COMPACT_ATOMS: atom_id res chain seq x y z
N MET A 1 28.01 -6.06 -1.18
CA MET A 1 26.74 -5.77 -0.51
C MET A 1 25.59 -6.10 -1.45
N ALA A 2 24.56 -6.71 -0.92
CA ALA A 2 23.38 -7.01 -1.69
C ALA A 2 22.36 -5.87 -1.56
N SER A 3 21.67 -5.55 -2.66
CA SER A 3 20.64 -4.54 -2.66
C SER A 3 19.39 -5.06 -3.36
N ALA A 4 18.25 -4.46 -3.04
CA ALA A 4 16.97 -4.81 -3.63
C ALA A 4 16.25 -3.55 -4.09
N LEU A 5 15.51 -3.66 -5.18
CA LEU A 5 14.60 -2.62 -5.66
C LEU A 5 13.18 -3.12 -5.44
N LEU A 6 12.41 -2.38 -4.65
CA LEU A 6 11.06 -2.78 -4.26
C LEU A 6 10.05 -1.75 -4.72
N SER A 7 8.84 -2.20 -5.05
CA SER A 7 7.72 -1.30 -5.31
C SER A 7 7.22 -0.68 -4.02
N SER A 8 6.68 0.52 -4.09
CA SER A 8 6.00 1.10 -2.94
C SER A 8 4.68 0.37 -2.69
N THR A 9 4.35 0.15 -1.44
CA THR A 9 3.14 -0.59 -1.07
C THR A 9 2.48 0.02 0.15
N TYR A 10 1.20 -0.29 0.32
CA TYR A 10 0.45 -0.01 1.54
C TYR A 10 0.26 -1.34 2.27
N PHE A 11 0.99 -1.55 3.36
CA PHE A 11 1.00 -2.82 4.10
C PHE A 11 1.08 -4.02 3.15
N GLY A 12 2.21 -4.13 2.45
CA GLY A 12 2.41 -5.16 1.46
C GLY A 12 2.48 -6.57 2.02
N PRO A 13 2.64 -7.58 1.17
CA PRO A 13 2.70 -8.97 1.61
C PRO A 13 3.97 -9.27 2.41
N VAL A 14 3.95 -10.38 3.14
CA VAL A 14 5.07 -10.78 4.00
C VAL A 14 6.38 -10.86 3.22
N GLN A 15 6.33 -11.32 1.98
CA GLN A 15 7.51 -11.43 1.12
C GLN A 15 8.21 -10.07 0.90
N TRP A 16 7.44 -9.00 0.84
CA TRP A 16 7.99 -7.64 0.70
C TRP A 16 8.84 -7.28 1.91
N TYR A 17 8.34 -7.56 3.12
CA TYR A 17 9.06 -7.29 4.36
C TYR A 17 10.24 -8.22 4.56
N GLN A 18 10.15 -9.45 4.11
CA GLN A 18 11.27 -10.40 4.14
C GLN A 18 12.44 -9.86 3.31
N LYS A 19 12.16 -9.33 2.12
CA LYS A 19 13.19 -8.73 1.28
C LYS A 19 13.78 -7.48 1.92
N LEU A 20 12.93 -6.65 2.53
CA LEU A 20 13.37 -5.45 3.22
C LEU A 20 14.37 -5.78 4.34
N ASN A 21 14.14 -6.86 5.06
CA ASN A 21 15.00 -7.30 6.15
C ASN A 21 16.25 -8.04 5.69
N ARG A 22 16.19 -8.67 4.54
CA ARG A 22 17.26 -9.56 4.03
C ARG A 22 18.41 -8.81 3.37
N TYR A 23 18.13 -7.70 2.71
CA TYR A 23 19.12 -6.96 1.93
C TYR A 23 19.67 -5.78 2.70
N ASP A 24 20.96 -5.49 2.51
CA ASP A 24 21.64 -4.39 3.20
C ASP A 24 21.09 -3.02 2.77
N THR A 25 20.73 -2.91 1.50
CA THR A 25 20.19 -1.67 0.93
C THR A 25 18.92 -2.00 0.18
N CYS A 26 17.85 -1.27 0.50
CA CYS A 26 16.58 -1.39 -0.22
C CYS A 26 16.20 -0.05 -0.80
N LEU A 27 15.89 -0.03 -2.10
CA LEU A 27 15.43 1.14 -2.81
C LEU A 27 13.96 0.96 -3.14
N ILE A 28 13.18 2.01 -2.92
CA ILE A 28 11.76 1.99 -3.25
C ILE A 28 11.57 2.70 -4.59
N GLU A 29 11.00 1.98 -5.56
CA GLU A 29 10.76 2.53 -6.89
C GLU A 29 9.63 3.54 -6.83
N GLN A 30 9.89 4.76 -7.29
CA GLN A 30 8.88 5.81 -7.32
C GLN A 30 8.47 6.21 -8.74
N HIS A 31 9.14 5.70 -9.74
CA HIS A 31 8.89 6.00 -11.15
C HIS A 31 8.08 4.92 -11.88
N ASP A 32 7.77 3.81 -11.22
CA ASP A 32 6.90 2.81 -11.83
C ASP A 32 5.47 3.36 -11.91
N HIS A 33 4.67 2.76 -12.77
CA HIS A 33 3.30 3.22 -12.97
C HIS A 33 2.36 2.67 -11.90
N PHE A 34 1.43 3.50 -11.47
CA PHE A 34 0.37 3.07 -10.57
C PHE A 34 -0.52 2.05 -11.26
N VAL A 35 -0.78 0.94 -10.59
CA VAL A 35 -1.68 -0.10 -11.05
C VAL A 35 -2.80 -0.23 -10.03
N LYS A 36 -4.05 -0.08 -10.47
CA LYS A 36 -5.22 -0.16 -9.60
C LYS A 36 -5.37 -1.58 -9.03
N GLN A 37 -5.94 -1.67 -7.84
CA GLN A 37 -6.26 -2.93 -7.18
C GLN A 37 -5.02 -3.79 -6.91
N THR A 38 -3.92 -3.15 -6.54
CA THR A 38 -2.68 -3.81 -6.16
C THR A 38 -2.26 -3.34 -4.78
N TYR A 39 -1.19 -3.92 -4.26
CA TYR A 39 -0.63 -3.50 -2.96
C TYR A 39 -0.05 -2.08 -2.98
N ARG A 40 -0.04 -1.39 -4.11
CA ARG A 40 0.41 -0.01 -4.17
C ARG A 40 -0.47 0.93 -3.35
N ASN A 41 -1.79 0.68 -3.34
CA ASN A 41 -2.71 1.49 -2.53
C ASN A 41 -3.72 0.65 -1.76
N ARG A 42 -3.48 -0.66 -1.63
CA ARG A 42 -4.45 -1.59 -1.06
C ARG A 42 -3.74 -2.61 -0.18
N CYS A 43 -4.35 -2.94 0.94
CA CYS A 43 -3.90 -4.06 1.77
C CYS A 43 -5.09 -4.92 2.17
N VAL A 44 -4.78 -6.14 2.62
CA VAL A 44 -5.79 -7.08 3.12
C VAL A 44 -5.43 -7.39 4.56
N ILE A 45 -6.41 -7.27 5.45
CA ILE A 45 -6.25 -7.60 6.87
C ILE A 45 -7.21 -8.71 7.25
N ALA A 46 -6.87 -9.42 8.32
CA ALA A 46 -7.75 -10.45 8.89
C ALA A 46 -8.65 -9.79 9.93
N ALA A 47 -9.92 -9.64 9.58
CA ALA A 47 -10.92 -9.05 10.47
C ALA A 47 -11.76 -10.16 11.14
N THR A 48 -12.61 -9.79 12.07
CA THR A 48 -13.44 -10.72 12.82
C THR A 48 -14.29 -11.60 11.91
N ASN A 49 -14.82 -11.04 10.83
CA ASN A 49 -15.73 -11.73 9.92
C ASN A 49 -15.05 -12.27 8.66
N GLY A 50 -13.71 -12.31 8.64
CA GLY A 50 -12.96 -12.77 7.49
C GLY A 50 -11.98 -11.73 6.99
N LEU A 51 -11.56 -11.86 5.74
CA LEU A 51 -10.61 -10.93 5.14
C LEU A 51 -11.29 -9.61 4.78
N GLN A 52 -10.61 -8.52 5.08
CA GLN A 52 -11.08 -7.17 4.75
C GLN A 52 -10.02 -6.45 3.93
N THR A 53 -10.45 -5.82 2.84
CA THR A 53 -9.56 -5.03 1.99
C THR A 53 -9.66 -3.55 2.39
N LEU A 54 -8.51 -2.92 2.60
CA LEU A 54 -8.41 -1.49 2.87
C LEU A 54 -7.72 -0.82 1.69
N SER A 55 -8.37 0.16 1.09
CA SER A 55 -7.84 0.87 -0.07
C SER A 55 -7.65 2.35 0.25
N ILE A 56 -6.49 2.90 -0.12
CA ILE A 56 -6.27 4.34 -0.07
C ILE A 56 -6.85 4.92 -1.36
N PRO A 57 -7.83 5.84 -1.27
CA PRO A 57 -8.36 6.47 -2.48
C PRO A 57 -7.30 7.38 -3.10
N VAL A 58 -7.24 7.40 -4.42
CA VAL A 58 -6.32 8.24 -5.16
C VAL A 58 -7.10 9.23 -6.01
N GLU A 59 -6.53 10.42 -6.22
CA GLU A 59 -7.11 11.41 -7.11
C GLU A 59 -7.03 10.93 -8.56
N LYS A 60 -8.00 11.33 -9.36
CA LYS A 60 -7.96 11.04 -10.80
C LYS A 60 -6.76 11.73 -11.43
N PHE A 61 -6.14 11.07 -12.37
CA PHE A 61 -5.04 11.63 -13.15
C PHE A 61 -5.37 11.52 -14.63
N GLU A 62 -4.77 12.40 -15.40
CA GLU A 62 -4.98 12.41 -16.87
C GLU A 62 -4.20 11.26 -17.49
N GLY A 63 -4.78 10.65 -18.54
CA GLY A 63 -4.15 9.56 -19.26
C GLY A 63 -4.32 8.21 -18.59
N ALA A 64 -3.75 7.18 -19.20
CA ALA A 64 -3.89 5.80 -18.76
C ALA A 64 -2.83 5.41 -17.74
N LYS A 65 -1.76 6.18 -17.59
CA LYS A 65 -0.63 5.85 -16.73
C LYS A 65 -0.20 7.06 -15.91
N CYS A 66 0.21 6.78 -14.69
CA CYS A 66 0.73 7.80 -13.78
C CYS A 66 1.86 7.17 -12.96
N GLU A 67 2.99 7.82 -12.86
CA GLU A 67 4.08 7.33 -12.01
C GLU A 67 3.67 7.40 -10.55
N MET A 68 4.15 6.44 -9.75
CA MET A 68 3.78 6.36 -8.33
C MET A 68 4.09 7.65 -7.58
N ARG A 69 5.19 8.33 -7.89
CA ARG A 69 5.57 9.59 -7.21
C ARG A 69 4.58 10.73 -7.49
N ASP A 70 3.81 10.65 -8.59
CA ASP A 70 2.86 11.68 -9.00
C ASP A 70 1.43 11.35 -8.61
N VAL A 71 1.18 10.15 -8.08
CA VAL A 71 -0.15 9.76 -7.61
C VAL A 71 -0.44 10.47 -6.30
N ARG A 72 -1.60 11.14 -6.24
CA ARG A 72 -2.02 11.88 -5.06
C ARG A 72 -3.14 11.15 -4.34
N ILE A 73 -3.06 11.16 -3.01
CA ILE A 73 -4.09 10.58 -2.16
C ILE A 73 -5.29 11.53 -2.16
N SER A 74 -6.47 10.97 -2.36
CA SER A 74 -7.72 11.72 -2.27
C SER A 74 -8.19 11.77 -0.81
N ASP A 75 -8.79 12.88 -0.41
CA ASP A 75 -9.41 13.01 0.91
C ASP A 75 -10.88 12.58 0.91
N HIS A 76 -11.28 11.87 -0.14
CA HIS A 76 -12.63 11.38 -0.28
C HIS A 76 -12.99 10.34 0.80
N ALA A 77 -14.19 10.46 1.36
CA ALA A 77 -14.83 9.43 2.19
C ALA A 77 -14.17 9.12 3.55
N ASN A 78 -13.38 10.00 4.12
CA ASN A 78 -12.83 9.80 5.49
C ASN A 78 -12.10 8.47 5.68
N TRP A 79 -11.33 8.06 4.68
CA TRP A 79 -10.69 6.75 4.62
C TRP A 79 -9.68 6.52 5.76
N ARG A 80 -8.99 7.57 6.23
CA ARG A 80 -8.00 7.44 7.31
C ARG A 80 -8.64 6.94 8.59
N HIS A 81 -9.78 7.48 8.93
CA HIS A 81 -10.55 7.09 10.11
C HIS A 81 -11.07 5.65 9.97
N GLN A 82 -11.59 5.30 8.80
CA GLN A 82 -12.08 3.95 8.51
C GLN A 82 -10.96 2.91 8.62
N HIS A 83 -9.77 3.21 8.08
CA HIS A 83 -8.63 2.30 8.16
C HIS A 83 -8.15 2.15 9.61
N TRP A 84 -8.07 3.23 10.35
CA TRP A 84 -7.67 3.19 11.75
C TRP A 84 -8.59 2.30 12.57
N TYR A 85 -9.90 2.49 12.42
CA TYR A 85 -10.88 1.65 13.12
C TYR A 85 -10.80 0.19 12.71
N ALA A 86 -10.63 -0.08 11.42
CA ALA A 86 -10.52 -1.44 10.93
C ALA A 86 -9.30 -2.14 11.53
N LEU A 87 -8.16 -1.48 11.56
CA LEU A 87 -6.93 -2.02 12.14
C LEU A 87 -7.06 -2.21 13.65
N GLN A 88 -7.65 -1.25 14.34
CA GLN A 88 -7.85 -1.33 15.77
C GLN A 88 -8.80 -2.47 16.14
N SER A 89 -9.88 -2.66 15.38
CA SER A 89 -10.82 -3.76 15.60
C SER A 89 -10.20 -5.12 15.34
N ALA A 90 -9.32 -5.22 14.34
CA ALA A 90 -8.71 -6.50 13.96
C ALA A 90 -7.54 -6.89 14.86
N TYR A 91 -6.72 -5.94 15.29
CA TYR A 91 -5.45 -6.20 15.96
C TYR A 91 -5.26 -5.47 17.29
N GLY A 92 -6.08 -4.49 17.58
CA GLY A 92 -6.03 -3.76 18.84
C GLY A 92 -6.66 -4.56 19.97
N GLU A 93 -6.18 -4.31 21.19
CA GLU A 93 -6.76 -4.91 22.38
C GLU A 93 -7.40 -3.86 23.27
#